data_80f9d61f54e12a6919351f06a7b14f51
#
_entry.id   80f9d61f54e12a6919351f06a7b14f51
#
_cell.length_a   1.000
_cell.length_b   1.000
_cell.length_c   1.000
_cell.angle_alpha   90.00
_cell.angle_beta   90.00
_cell.angle_gamma   90.00
#
_symmetry.space_group_name_H-M   'P 1'
#
loop_
_entity.id
_entity.type
_entity.pdbx_description
1 polymer ?
#
loop_
_entity_poly.entity_id
_entity_poly.type
_entity_poly.pdbx_seq_one_letter_code
_entity_poly.pdbx_strand_id
1 'polypeptide(L)'
;MKRTLTAFLLFTFSFATNAQSKAWSEKKANDWYKQQGWLVGCDFLPSTAINQLEMWEPATFDTITINRELGWAEEIGFNTLRVFLHDLVWQNDSFGFKKRINTFLTIASNHHIKPLFVFFDDCWNPEPKYGTQPLPKPGVHNSGWMRSPAQSVHNDSARWDILERYVKDILASFKYDPRILCWDLYNEPGNSGYNLTSMPLLKRIFEWAWTIRPSQPLTVGIWYDNKELNEFQLNNSDIITFHNYNKAEDMEKEIKELLKRNRPLICTEYMARTNGSKFETHLPILKKYNVGAINWGFVSGKSNTIFPWGSKEGSAEPKTWFHDIFRNDGTPFDQNEVAVIKNLTGKN
;
A
#
# COMPACT_ATOMS: atom_id res chain seq x y z
N MET A 1 -76.29 13.39 15.35
CA MET A 1 -75.31 12.93 14.35
C MET A 1 -73.90 13.13 14.92
N LYS A 2 -73.32 12.03 15.41
CA LYS A 2 -71.89 12.04 15.89
C LYS A 2 -70.98 11.58 14.73
N ARG A 3 -70.09 12.44 14.31
CA ARG A 3 -69.06 12.08 13.29
C ARG A 3 -67.83 11.54 14.01
N THR A 4 -67.53 10.27 13.79
CA THR A 4 -66.35 9.60 14.27
C THR A 4 -65.21 9.87 13.27
N LEU A 5 -64.15 10.55 13.71
CA LEU A 5 -62.94 10.79 12.92
C LEU A 5 -61.99 9.61 13.16
N THR A 6 -61.74 8.81 12.14
CA THR A 6 -60.76 7.71 12.19
C THR A 6 -59.41 8.26 11.70
N ALA A 7 -58.45 8.36 12.61
CA ALA A 7 -57.07 8.75 12.29
C ALA A 7 -56.31 7.53 11.79
N PHE A 8 -55.82 7.58 10.54
CA PHE A 8 -54.89 6.61 9.97
C PHE A 8 -53.47 7.00 10.35
N LEU A 9 -52.84 6.21 11.24
CA LEU A 9 -51.40 6.32 11.49
C LEU A 9 -50.63 5.61 10.37
N LEU A 10 -49.96 6.37 9.52
CA LEU A 10 -48.96 5.84 8.56
C LEU A 10 -47.66 5.57 9.31
N PHE A 11 -47.36 4.29 9.55
CA PHE A 11 -46.02 3.86 9.98
C PHE A 11 -45.12 3.83 8.75
N THR A 12 -44.22 4.81 8.62
CA THR A 12 -43.13 4.74 7.68
C THR A 12 -42.02 3.86 8.24
N PHE A 13 -41.93 2.63 7.77
CA PHE A 13 -40.76 1.78 8.01
C PHE A 13 -39.60 2.32 7.18
N SER A 14 -38.67 3.04 7.81
CA SER A 14 -37.38 3.33 7.24
C SER A 14 -36.54 2.04 7.22
N PHE A 15 -36.50 1.37 6.07
CA PHE A 15 -35.53 0.33 5.85
C PHE A 15 -34.15 1.00 5.73
N ALA A 16 -33.37 0.98 6.81
CA ALA A 16 -31.94 1.21 6.70
C ALA A 16 -31.37 0.05 5.85
N THR A 17 -31.17 0.29 4.56
CA THR A 17 -30.39 -0.61 3.72
C THR A 17 -28.95 -0.56 4.21
N ASN A 18 -28.57 -1.45 5.12
CA ASN A 18 -27.17 -1.77 5.33
C ASN A 18 -26.63 -2.24 3.97
N ALA A 19 -25.84 -1.41 3.31
CA ALA A 19 -25.14 -1.81 2.09
C ALA A 19 -24.29 -3.04 2.46
N GLN A 20 -24.72 -4.21 2.02
CA GLN A 20 -24.03 -5.46 2.27
C GLN A 20 -22.61 -5.34 1.69
N SER A 21 -21.59 -5.60 2.50
CA SER A 21 -20.20 -5.61 2.05
C SER A 21 -20.06 -6.50 0.82
N LYS A 22 -19.40 -5.97 -0.22
CA LYS A 22 -19.07 -6.71 -1.46
C LYS A 22 -17.71 -7.40 -1.37
N ALA A 23 -17.11 -7.45 -0.18
CA ALA A 23 -15.87 -8.19 0.08
C ALA A 23 -16.04 -9.68 -0.21
N TRP A 24 -14.95 -10.35 -0.55
CA TRP A 24 -14.95 -11.80 -0.71
C TRP A 24 -15.41 -12.50 0.58
N SER A 25 -15.97 -13.70 0.43
CA SER A 25 -16.17 -14.57 1.57
C SER A 25 -14.81 -14.96 2.19
N GLU A 26 -14.79 -15.26 3.47
CA GLU A 26 -13.60 -15.75 4.19
C GLU A 26 -12.99 -16.97 3.47
N LYS A 27 -13.83 -17.89 3.03
CA LYS A 27 -13.40 -19.09 2.28
C LYS A 27 -12.65 -18.70 1.00
N LYS A 28 -13.21 -17.78 0.20
CA LYS A 28 -12.58 -17.33 -1.06
C LYS A 28 -11.24 -16.66 -0.79
N ALA A 29 -11.16 -15.79 0.21
CA ALA A 29 -9.94 -15.09 0.58
C ALA A 29 -8.84 -16.07 1.03
N ASN A 30 -9.19 -17.03 1.90
CA ASN A 30 -8.24 -18.03 2.37
C ASN A 30 -7.82 -19.01 1.28
N ASP A 31 -8.72 -19.43 0.39
CA ASP A 31 -8.38 -20.31 -0.74
C ASP A 31 -7.43 -19.61 -1.73
N TRP A 32 -7.65 -18.30 -1.97
CA TRP A 32 -6.75 -17.48 -2.79
C TRP A 32 -5.36 -17.38 -2.14
N TYR A 33 -5.28 -17.08 -0.83
CA TYR A 33 -4.02 -16.89 -0.14
C TYR A 33 -3.16 -18.16 -0.09
N LYS A 34 -3.79 -19.33 0.11
CA LYS A 34 -3.10 -20.65 0.07
C LYS A 34 -2.33 -20.90 -1.22
N GLN A 35 -2.77 -20.28 -2.34
CA GLN A 35 -2.14 -20.45 -3.64
C GLN A 35 -0.90 -19.56 -3.84
N GLN A 36 -0.69 -18.56 -2.96
CA GLN A 36 0.42 -17.61 -3.11
C GLN A 36 1.73 -18.09 -2.46
N GLY A 37 1.64 -19.05 -1.54
CA GLY A 37 2.76 -19.36 -0.64
C GLY A 37 2.97 -18.27 0.41
N TRP A 38 4.11 -18.27 1.11
CA TRP A 38 4.43 -17.19 2.03
C TRP A 38 4.91 -15.97 1.26
N LEU A 39 4.18 -14.86 1.36
CA LEU A 39 4.49 -13.60 0.69
C LEU A 39 5.55 -12.84 1.48
N VAL A 40 6.61 -12.43 0.81
CA VAL A 40 7.67 -11.62 1.41
C VAL A 40 8.22 -10.64 0.37
N GLY A 41 8.43 -9.39 0.78
CA GLY A 41 8.85 -8.34 -0.14
C GLY A 41 9.05 -7.00 0.53
N CYS A 42 9.01 -5.94 -0.26
CA CYS A 42 9.18 -4.57 0.22
C CYS A 42 8.22 -3.59 -0.47
N ASP A 43 8.00 -2.44 0.15
CA ASP A 43 7.52 -1.26 -0.55
C ASP A 43 8.62 -0.79 -1.50
N PHE A 44 8.30 -0.73 -2.79
CA PHE A 44 9.28 -0.49 -3.83
C PHE A 44 9.12 0.87 -4.49
N LEU A 45 10.18 1.64 -4.43
CA LEU A 45 10.43 2.82 -5.23
C LEU A 45 11.87 2.70 -5.75
N PRO A 46 12.14 2.81 -7.08
CA PRO A 46 13.50 2.70 -7.57
C PRO A 46 14.38 3.80 -6.98
N SER A 47 15.64 3.49 -6.67
CA SER A 47 16.57 4.42 -6.02
C SER A 47 16.76 5.75 -6.78
N THR A 48 16.44 5.77 -8.06
CA THR A 48 16.50 6.94 -8.95
C THR A 48 15.26 7.85 -8.87
N ALA A 49 14.19 7.44 -8.17
CA ALA A 49 12.98 8.22 -8.01
C ALA A 49 12.84 8.75 -6.57
N ILE A 50 12.37 10.00 -6.44
CA ILE A 50 12.09 10.60 -5.13
C ILE A 50 10.67 10.31 -4.63
N ASN A 51 9.74 10.02 -5.57
CA ASN A 51 8.34 9.76 -5.30
C ASN A 51 7.66 8.99 -6.44
N GLN A 52 6.38 8.73 -6.28
CA GLN A 52 5.55 8.00 -7.23
C GLN A 52 5.45 8.69 -8.58
N LEU A 53 5.47 10.05 -8.63
CA LEU A 53 5.44 10.80 -9.89
C LEU A 53 6.73 10.55 -10.68
N GLU A 54 7.90 10.75 -10.07
CA GLU A 54 9.19 10.52 -10.73
C GLU A 54 9.35 9.05 -11.17
N MET A 55 8.82 8.09 -10.40
CA MET A 55 8.83 6.69 -10.81
C MET A 55 8.03 6.45 -12.09
N TRP A 56 6.90 7.13 -12.27
CA TRP A 56 5.94 6.76 -13.32
C TRP A 56 5.86 7.72 -14.50
N GLU A 57 6.46 8.92 -14.42
CA GLU A 57 6.45 9.87 -15.53
C GLU A 57 7.29 9.39 -16.71
N PRO A 58 6.90 9.71 -17.98
CA PRO A 58 7.58 9.16 -19.16
C PRO A 58 9.06 9.54 -19.27
N ALA A 59 9.44 10.71 -18.76
CA ALA A 59 10.80 11.22 -18.83
C ALA A 59 11.74 10.57 -17.81
N THR A 60 11.21 9.96 -16.75
CA THR A 60 11.97 9.46 -15.59
C THR A 60 11.74 7.98 -15.29
N PHE A 61 10.88 7.30 -16.05
CA PHE A 61 10.63 5.86 -15.91
C PHE A 61 11.85 5.03 -16.26
N ASP A 62 12.60 4.60 -15.25
CA ASP A 62 13.91 3.97 -15.35
C ASP A 62 13.84 2.44 -15.28
N THR A 63 13.62 1.80 -16.42
CA THR A 63 13.54 0.34 -16.52
C THR A 63 14.86 -0.37 -16.20
N ILE A 64 16.01 0.30 -16.36
CA ILE A 64 17.32 -0.30 -16.09
C ILE A 64 17.51 -0.44 -14.59
N THR A 65 17.27 0.62 -13.84
CA THR A 65 17.34 0.58 -12.36
C THR A 65 16.26 -0.36 -11.79
N ILE A 66 15.02 -0.28 -12.27
CA ILE A 66 13.94 -1.18 -11.85
C ILE A 66 14.37 -2.65 -12.04
N ASN A 67 14.84 -3.03 -13.22
CA ASN A 67 15.24 -4.41 -13.49
C ASN A 67 16.39 -4.87 -12.59
N ARG A 68 17.39 -4.01 -12.39
CA ARG A 68 18.54 -4.32 -11.52
C ARG A 68 18.11 -4.53 -10.07
N GLU A 69 17.31 -3.64 -9.53
CA GLU A 69 16.87 -3.69 -8.13
C GLU A 69 15.89 -4.84 -7.88
N LEU A 70 15.02 -5.16 -8.83
CA LEU A 70 14.17 -6.35 -8.75
C LEU A 70 15.00 -7.65 -8.81
N GLY A 71 16.14 -7.64 -9.51
CA GLY A 71 17.11 -8.75 -9.45
C GLY A 71 17.65 -8.96 -8.03
N TRP A 72 18.01 -7.89 -7.31
CA TRP A 72 18.43 -8.01 -5.91
C TRP A 72 17.29 -8.48 -4.99
N ALA A 73 16.05 -8.07 -5.27
CA ALA A 73 14.88 -8.57 -4.54
C ALA A 73 14.69 -10.08 -4.74
N GLU A 74 14.79 -10.58 -5.97
CA GLU A 74 14.74 -12.00 -6.29
C GLU A 74 15.86 -12.79 -5.61
N GLU A 75 17.08 -12.26 -5.59
CA GLU A 75 18.26 -12.91 -4.97
C GLU A 75 18.09 -13.15 -3.47
N ILE A 76 17.34 -12.30 -2.77
CA ILE A 76 17.03 -12.50 -1.34
C ILE A 76 15.70 -13.21 -1.11
N GLY A 77 15.02 -13.61 -2.20
CA GLY A 77 13.79 -14.42 -2.16
C GLY A 77 12.50 -13.61 -1.96
N PHE A 78 12.50 -12.34 -2.25
CA PHE A 78 11.27 -11.56 -2.33
C PHE A 78 10.44 -12.03 -3.53
N ASN A 79 9.14 -12.20 -3.31
CA ASN A 79 8.19 -12.67 -4.31
C ASN A 79 7.00 -11.72 -4.51
N THR A 80 6.97 -10.63 -3.76
CA THR A 80 6.00 -9.55 -3.90
C THR A 80 6.64 -8.19 -3.67
N LEU A 81 5.97 -7.15 -4.17
CA LEU A 81 6.31 -5.75 -3.92
C LEU A 81 5.04 -4.96 -3.68
N ARG A 82 5.10 -3.91 -2.88
CA ARG A 82 4.03 -2.91 -2.80
C ARG A 82 4.48 -1.65 -3.51
N VAL A 83 3.69 -1.20 -4.49
CA VAL A 83 4.08 -0.16 -5.45
C VAL A 83 2.98 0.88 -5.58
N PHE A 84 3.32 2.14 -5.34
CA PHE A 84 2.37 3.24 -5.35
C PHE A 84 2.16 3.77 -6.77
N LEU A 85 0.91 3.87 -7.18
CA LEU A 85 0.49 4.59 -8.38
C LEU A 85 0.23 6.07 -8.03
N HIS A 86 -0.05 6.91 -9.04
CA HIS A 86 -0.41 8.29 -8.80
C HIS A 86 -1.43 8.79 -9.82
N ASP A 87 -2.52 9.40 -9.36
CA ASP A 87 -3.63 9.88 -10.19
C ASP A 87 -3.19 10.96 -11.19
N LEU A 88 -2.26 11.85 -10.85
CA LEU A 88 -1.77 12.88 -11.76
C LEU A 88 -1.01 12.31 -12.97
N VAL A 89 -0.30 11.18 -12.82
CA VAL A 89 0.36 10.53 -13.96
C VAL A 89 -0.69 10.00 -14.92
N TRP A 90 -1.75 9.37 -14.40
CA TRP A 90 -2.87 8.92 -15.22
C TRP A 90 -3.61 10.08 -15.88
N GLN A 91 -3.86 11.18 -15.17
CA GLN A 91 -4.54 12.34 -15.69
C GLN A 91 -3.81 12.98 -16.88
N ASN A 92 -2.48 12.99 -16.85
CA ASN A 92 -1.66 13.62 -17.89
C ASN A 92 -1.33 12.68 -19.07
N ASP A 93 -1.21 11.37 -18.81
CA ASP A 93 -0.87 10.37 -19.83
C ASP A 93 -1.41 8.98 -19.46
N SER A 94 -2.73 8.82 -19.49
CA SER A 94 -3.38 7.57 -19.10
C SER A 94 -2.95 6.36 -19.94
N PHE A 95 -2.75 6.56 -21.24
CA PHE A 95 -2.32 5.49 -22.16
C PHE A 95 -0.87 5.09 -21.91
N GLY A 96 0.05 6.04 -21.84
CA GLY A 96 1.45 5.78 -21.57
C GLY A 96 1.67 5.25 -20.15
N PHE A 97 0.91 5.73 -19.16
CA PHE A 97 0.96 5.21 -17.80
C PHE A 97 0.61 3.71 -17.76
N LYS A 98 -0.47 3.29 -18.41
CA LYS A 98 -0.82 1.86 -18.50
C LYS A 98 0.24 1.03 -19.24
N LYS A 99 0.92 1.59 -20.24
CA LYS A 99 2.07 0.93 -20.88
C LYS A 99 3.24 0.75 -19.91
N ARG A 100 3.56 1.78 -19.10
CA ARG A 100 4.63 1.70 -18.09
C ARG A 100 4.30 0.70 -16.99
N ILE A 101 3.05 0.66 -16.51
CA ILE A 101 2.58 -0.39 -15.59
C ILE A 101 2.78 -1.78 -16.21
N ASN A 102 2.39 -1.98 -17.47
CA ASN A 102 2.58 -3.27 -18.15
C ASN A 102 4.08 -3.62 -18.31
N THR A 103 4.94 -2.65 -18.60
CA THR A 103 6.40 -2.86 -18.67
C THR A 103 6.94 -3.25 -17.28
N PHE A 104 6.55 -2.54 -16.24
CA PHE A 104 6.91 -2.88 -14.84
C PHE A 104 6.48 -4.31 -14.48
N LEU A 105 5.23 -4.67 -14.79
CA LEU A 105 4.71 -6.03 -14.58
C LEU A 105 5.50 -7.10 -15.33
N THR A 106 5.98 -6.79 -16.53
CA THR A 106 6.83 -7.70 -17.30
C THR A 106 8.20 -7.89 -16.61
N ILE A 107 8.83 -6.80 -16.16
CA ILE A 107 10.09 -6.86 -15.42
C ILE A 107 9.90 -7.65 -14.12
N ALA A 108 8.89 -7.31 -13.32
CA ALA A 108 8.61 -8.00 -12.06
C ALA A 108 8.34 -9.51 -12.27
N SER A 109 7.57 -9.85 -13.31
CA SER A 109 7.29 -11.26 -13.66
C SER A 109 8.55 -12.03 -14.08
N ASN A 110 9.51 -11.39 -14.75
CA ASN A 110 10.78 -12.01 -15.11
C ASN A 110 11.62 -12.34 -13.86
N HIS A 111 11.43 -11.62 -12.77
CA HIS A 111 12.04 -11.86 -11.46
C HIS A 111 11.12 -12.66 -10.52
N HIS A 112 10.05 -13.30 -11.04
CA HIS A 112 9.11 -14.11 -10.24
C HIS A 112 8.38 -13.32 -9.13
N ILE A 113 8.24 -12.02 -9.29
CA ILE A 113 7.63 -11.10 -8.34
C ILE A 113 6.24 -10.69 -8.81
N LYS A 114 5.24 -10.75 -7.92
CA LYS A 114 3.88 -10.25 -8.15
C LYS A 114 3.65 -8.99 -7.33
N PRO A 115 3.60 -7.79 -7.93
CA PRO A 115 3.33 -6.58 -7.18
C PRO A 115 1.88 -6.49 -6.72
N LEU A 116 1.66 -5.82 -5.59
CA LEU A 116 0.41 -5.19 -5.23
C LEU A 116 0.52 -3.68 -5.49
N PHE A 117 -0.52 -3.07 -6.05
CA PHE A 117 -0.53 -1.65 -6.37
C PHE A 117 -1.39 -0.86 -5.41
N VAL A 118 -0.88 0.31 -5.00
CA VAL A 118 -1.58 1.29 -4.14
C VAL A 118 -2.12 2.42 -5.00
N PHE A 119 -3.43 2.77 -4.86
CA PHE A 119 -4.05 3.84 -5.65
C PHE A 119 -3.88 5.21 -5.04
N PHE A 120 -4.26 5.39 -3.77
CA PHE A 120 -4.28 6.67 -3.08
C PHE A 120 -3.43 6.65 -1.81
N ASP A 121 -3.06 7.83 -1.33
CA ASP A 121 -2.14 7.97 -0.21
C ASP A 121 -2.34 9.32 0.51
N ASP A 122 -2.55 9.29 1.82
CA ASP A 122 -2.67 10.50 2.65
C ASP A 122 -1.33 11.02 3.18
N CYS A 123 -0.19 10.34 2.82
CA CYS A 123 1.11 10.66 3.39
C CYS A 123 1.81 11.81 2.68
N TRP A 124 2.32 12.66 3.45
CA TRP A 124 3.29 13.74 3.46
C TRP A 124 2.87 14.99 2.69
N ASN A 125 3.48 15.29 1.54
CA ASN A 125 3.30 16.60 0.89
C ASN A 125 1.93 16.70 0.22
N PRO A 126 1.13 17.74 0.53
CA PRO A 126 -0.30 17.75 0.22
C PRO A 126 -0.65 18.10 -1.22
N GLU A 127 0.22 18.80 -1.95
CA GLU A 127 -0.09 19.34 -3.28
C GLU A 127 0.94 18.86 -4.31
N PRO A 128 0.76 17.63 -4.84
CA PRO A 128 1.62 17.08 -5.88
C PRO A 128 1.50 17.88 -7.19
N LYS A 129 2.59 17.89 -7.96
CA LYS A 129 2.62 18.49 -9.29
C LYS A 129 3.22 17.53 -10.28
N TYR A 130 2.59 17.35 -11.43
CA TYR A 130 3.14 16.61 -12.55
C TYR A 130 4.32 17.36 -13.16
N GLY A 131 5.32 16.62 -13.67
CA GLY A 131 6.54 17.15 -14.25
C GLY A 131 7.75 17.02 -13.31
N THR A 132 8.75 17.85 -13.50
CA THR A 132 10.03 17.76 -12.76
C THR A 132 9.80 17.79 -11.25
N GLN A 133 10.23 16.74 -10.56
CA GLN A 133 10.11 16.61 -9.13
C GLN A 133 11.24 17.36 -8.41
N PRO A 134 11.02 17.78 -7.14
CA PRO A 134 12.04 18.46 -6.35
C PRO A 134 13.24 17.54 -6.09
N LEU A 135 14.41 18.12 -5.88
CA LEU A 135 15.55 17.38 -5.35
C LEU A 135 15.28 16.94 -3.90
N PRO A 136 15.80 15.77 -3.47
CA PRO A 136 15.69 15.36 -2.08
C PRO A 136 16.39 16.37 -1.16
N LYS A 137 15.74 16.68 -0.05
CA LYS A 137 16.39 17.48 1.01
C LYS A 137 17.43 16.62 1.70
N PRO A 138 18.71 17.01 1.73
CA PRO A 138 19.77 16.21 2.33
C PRO A 138 19.43 15.84 3.80
N GLY A 139 19.51 14.57 4.13
CA GLY A 139 19.27 14.10 5.50
C GLY A 139 17.81 14.04 5.95
N VAL A 140 16.84 14.39 5.10
CA VAL A 140 15.41 14.38 5.44
C VAL A 140 14.74 13.14 4.88
N HIS A 141 14.16 12.34 5.76
CA HIS A 141 13.38 11.15 5.40
C HIS A 141 12.24 11.53 4.46
N ASN A 142 12.18 10.87 3.32
CA ASN A 142 11.05 10.87 2.38
C ASN A 142 10.53 12.28 2.00
N SER A 143 11.46 13.24 1.90
CA SER A 143 11.15 14.67 1.78
C SER A 143 10.34 15.05 0.54
N GLY A 144 10.39 14.24 -0.50
CA GLY A 144 9.68 14.47 -1.76
C GLY A 144 8.45 13.59 -1.96
N TRP A 145 8.06 12.78 -0.99
CA TRP A 145 6.89 11.91 -1.10
C TRP A 145 5.60 12.74 -1.24
N MET A 146 4.72 12.36 -2.15
CA MET A 146 3.53 13.14 -2.51
C MET A 146 2.26 12.36 -2.26
N ARG A 147 1.23 13.05 -1.75
CA ARG A 147 -0.13 12.50 -1.62
C ARG A 147 -0.75 12.21 -2.97
N SER A 148 -1.63 11.24 -3.01
CA SER A 148 -2.55 10.98 -4.11
C SER A 148 -3.94 10.69 -3.53
N PRO A 149 -4.96 11.50 -3.83
CA PRO A 149 -4.92 12.71 -4.62
C PRO A 149 -4.37 13.92 -3.85
N ALA A 150 -4.18 15.04 -4.56
CA ALA A 150 -3.87 16.33 -3.93
C ALA A 150 -4.91 16.68 -2.86
N GLN A 151 -4.49 17.36 -1.78
CA GLN A 151 -5.39 17.80 -0.69
C GLN A 151 -6.57 18.64 -1.21
N SER A 152 -6.33 19.51 -2.17
CA SER A 152 -7.37 20.34 -2.81
C SER A 152 -8.42 19.49 -3.55
N VAL A 153 -8.07 18.30 -4.03
CA VAL A 153 -9.01 17.36 -4.65
C VAL A 153 -9.67 16.46 -3.60
N HIS A 154 -8.88 15.96 -2.64
CA HIS A 154 -9.38 15.15 -1.53
C HIS A 154 -10.55 15.86 -0.81
N ASN A 155 -10.41 17.15 -0.53
CA ASN A 155 -11.38 17.95 0.24
C ASN A 155 -12.58 18.46 -0.59
N ASP A 156 -12.61 18.19 -1.89
CA ASP A 156 -13.67 18.68 -2.79
C ASP A 156 -14.32 17.52 -3.57
N SER A 157 -15.41 16.99 -3.04
CA SER A 157 -16.12 15.85 -3.67
C SER A 157 -16.66 16.15 -5.07
N ALA A 158 -16.85 17.42 -5.45
CA ALA A 158 -17.25 17.78 -6.82
C ALA A 158 -16.15 17.49 -7.86
N ARG A 159 -14.91 17.28 -7.41
CA ARG A 159 -13.76 16.92 -8.26
C ARG A 159 -13.47 15.43 -8.31
N TRP A 160 -14.23 14.58 -7.62
CA TRP A 160 -13.93 13.14 -7.52
C TRP A 160 -14.25 12.34 -8.79
N ASP A 161 -14.98 12.89 -9.76
CA ASP A 161 -15.24 12.22 -11.05
C ASP A 161 -13.95 11.83 -11.77
N ILE A 162 -12.89 12.62 -11.64
CA ILE A 162 -11.58 12.30 -12.23
C ILE A 162 -10.93 11.12 -11.53
N LEU A 163 -11.07 11.03 -10.20
CA LEU A 163 -10.55 9.92 -9.40
C LEU A 163 -11.31 8.62 -9.69
N GLU A 164 -12.64 8.70 -9.85
CA GLU A 164 -13.47 7.57 -10.26
C GLU A 164 -13.01 6.99 -11.60
N ARG A 165 -12.79 7.87 -12.58
CA ARG A 165 -12.29 7.46 -13.90
C ARG A 165 -10.91 6.81 -13.80
N TYR A 166 -10.00 7.38 -13.02
CA TYR A 166 -8.66 6.82 -12.78
C TYR A 166 -8.74 5.40 -12.20
N VAL A 167 -9.45 5.22 -11.09
CA VAL A 167 -9.59 3.91 -10.43
C VAL A 167 -10.22 2.88 -11.38
N LYS A 168 -11.33 3.26 -12.03
CA LYS A 168 -12.04 2.35 -12.93
C LYS A 168 -11.23 1.98 -14.17
N ASP A 169 -10.52 2.93 -14.80
CA ASP A 169 -9.71 2.67 -15.99
C ASP A 169 -8.52 1.74 -15.68
N ILE A 170 -7.80 1.98 -14.60
CA ILE A 170 -6.69 1.12 -14.20
C ILE A 170 -7.21 -0.28 -13.85
N LEU A 171 -8.22 -0.39 -12.99
CA LEU A 171 -8.77 -1.69 -12.63
C LEU A 171 -9.33 -2.44 -13.83
N ALA A 172 -10.07 -1.78 -14.74
CA ALA A 172 -10.61 -2.43 -15.93
C ALA A 172 -9.52 -2.93 -16.88
N SER A 173 -8.41 -2.17 -16.99
CA SER A 173 -7.29 -2.53 -17.86
C SER A 173 -6.52 -3.77 -17.38
N PHE A 174 -6.47 -3.99 -16.06
CA PHE A 174 -5.65 -5.05 -15.46
C PHE A 174 -6.44 -6.07 -14.62
N LYS A 175 -7.77 -6.04 -14.65
CA LYS A 175 -8.62 -6.83 -13.75
C LYS A 175 -8.43 -8.34 -13.80
N TYR A 176 -7.85 -8.87 -14.85
CA TYR A 176 -7.58 -10.30 -15.03
C TYR A 176 -6.09 -10.62 -15.17
N ASP A 177 -5.21 -9.64 -14.94
CA ASP A 177 -3.77 -9.85 -15.09
C ASP A 177 -3.23 -10.70 -13.94
N PRO A 178 -2.74 -11.92 -14.20
CA PRO A 178 -2.27 -12.84 -13.16
C PRO A 178 -0.93 -12.42 -12.54
N ARG A 179 -0.26 -11.41 -13.12
CA ARG A 179 1.00 -10.87 -12.60
C ARG A 179 0.78 -9.95 -11.40
N ILE A 180 -0.47 -9.48 -11.18
CA ILE A 180 -0.82 -8.60 -10.06
C ILE A 180 -1.31 -9.44 -8.88
N LEU A 181 -0.73 -9.22 -7.70
CA LEU A 181 -1.10 -9.89 -6.46
C LEU A 181 -2.46 -9.40 -5.94
N CYS A 182 -2.57 -8.12 -5.64
CA CYS A 182 -3.79 -7.48 -5.16
C CYS A 182 -3.77 -5.96 -5.40
N TRP A 183 -4.86 -5.29 -5.06
CA TRP A 183 -5.03 -3.84 -5.14
C TRP A 183 -5.26 -3.27 -3.75
N ASP A 184 -4.34 -2.43 -3.31
CA ASP A 184 -4.48 -1.60 -2.11
C ASP A 184 -5.11 -0.26 -2.54
N LEU A 185 -6.34 -0.03 -2.12
CA LEU A 185 -7.11 1.09 -2.63
C LEU A 185 -6.69 2.41 -2.01
N TYR A 186 -6.11 2.40 -0.79
CA TYR A 186 -5.74 3.63 -0.09
C TYR A 186 -4.70 3.36 1.00
N ASN A 187 -3.53 3.98 0.85
CA ASN A 187 -2.50 3.97 1.89
C ASN A 187 -2.87 4.91 3.03
N GLU A 188 -2.86 4.38 4.24
CA GLU A 188 -2.98 5.13 5.49
C GLU A 188 -4.09 6.21 5.50
N PRO A 189 -5.34 5.87 5.16
CA PRO A 189 -6.40 6.86 5.22
C PRO A 189 -6.49 7.47 6.63
N GLY A 190 -6.59 8.78 6.68
CA GLY A 190 -6.59 9.56 7.92
C GLY A 190 -5.22 10.08 8.36
N ASN A 191 -4.13 9.72 7.65
CA ASN A 191 -2.79 10.26 7.92
C ASN A 191 -2.74 11.78 7.73
N SER A 192 -1.64 12.38 8.15
CA SER A 192 -1.36 13.82 8.00
C SER A 192 -2.46 14.74 8.53
N GLY A 193 -3.18 14.27 9.55
CA GLY A 193 -4.24 15.02 10.21
C GLY A 193 -5.64 14.95 9.58
N TYR A 194 -5.81 14.12 8.53
CA TYR A 194 -7.13 13.94 7.93
C TYR A 194 -8.11 13.19 8.85
N ASN A 195 -7.62 12.21 9.63
CA ASN A 195 -8.49 11.44 10.53
C ASN A 195 -9.75 10.91 9.79
N LEU A 196 -10.93 11.12 10.34
CA LEU A 196 -12.19 10.70 9.74
C LEU A 196 -12.59 11.45 8.46
N THR A 197 -11.90 12.54 8.11
CA THR A 197 -12.21 13.26 6.85
C THR A 197 -11.82 12.46 5.60
N SER A 198 -10.98 11.43 5.73
CA SER A 198 -10.71 10.48 4.64
C SER A 198 -11.84 9.47 4.41
N MET A 199 -12.73 9.27 5.38
CA MET A 199 -13.80 8.26 5.29
C MET A 199 -14.73 8.43 4.06
N PRO A 200 -15.18 9.64 3.70
CA PRO A 200 -16.04 9.80 2.52
C PRO A 200 -15.37 9.35 1.22
N LEU A 201 -14.11 9.72 0.99
CA LEU A 201 -13.36 9.31 -0.19
C LEU A 201 -13.08 7.80 -0.14
N LEU A 202 -12.69 7.25 1.01
CA LEU A 202 -12.46 5.83 1.23
C LEU A 202 -13.70 4.99 0.86
N LYS A 203 -14.90 5.43 1.25
CA LYS A 203 -16.16 4.76 0.87
C LYS A 203 -16.35 4.75 -0.65
N ARG A 204 -16.15 5.91 -1.30
CA ARG A 204 -16.31 6.02 -2.76
C ARG A 204 -15.32 5.16 -3.53
N ILE A 205 -14.07 5.05 -3.08
CA ILE A 205 -13.05 4.22 -3.75
C ILE A 205 -13.45 2.74 -3.74
N PHE A 206 -13.93 2.21 -2.62
CA PHE A 206 -14.47 0.85 -2.58
C PHE A 206 -15.67 0.67 -3.52
N GLU A 207 -16.62 1.62 -3.54
CA GLU A 207 -17.76 1.59 -4.45
C GLU A 207 -17.32 1.53 -5.91
N TRP A 208 -16.38 2.39 -6.32
CA TRP A 208 -15.83 2.39 -7.68
C TRP A 208 -15.12 1.09 -8.03
N ALA A 209 -14.27 0.59 -7.15
CA ALA A 209 -13.56 -0.66 -7.35
C ALA A 209 -14.50 -1.86 -7.46
N TRP A 210 -15.55 -1.90 -6.67
CA TRP A 210 -16.57 -2.96 -6.75
C TRP A 210 -17.38 -2.94 -8.06
N THR A 211 -17.53 -1.80 -8.73
CA THR A 211 -18.21 -1.77 -10.05
C THR A 211 -17.40 -2.50 -11.12
N ILE A 212 -16.09 -2.51 -11.01
CA ILE A 212 -15.19 -3.22 -11.93
C ILE A 212 -14.94 -4.65 -11.45
N ARG A 213 -14.77 -4.84 -10.15
CA ARG A 213 -14.53 -6.10 -9.45
C ARG A 213 -13.45 -6.95 -10.11
N PRO A 214 -12.18 -6.61 -9.94
CA PRO A 214 -11.06 -7.39 -10.50
C PRO A 214 -11.02 -8.81 -9.90
N SER A 215 -10.30 -9.70 -10.58
CA SER A 215 -10.06 -11.06 -10.09
C SER A 215 -9.12 -11.11 -8.88
N GLN A 216 -8.26 -10.11 -8.75
CA GLN A 216 -7.38 -9.92 -7.60
C GLN A 216 -8.18 -9.36 -6.41
N PRO A 217 -7.74 -9.63 -5.15
CA PRO A 217 -8.40 -9.06 -3.98
C PRO A 217 -8.19 -7.54 -3.88
N LEU A 218 -9.15 -6.89 -3.22
CA LEU A 218 -9.13 -5.47 -2.85
C LEU A 218 -8.86 -5.36 -1.36
N THR A 219 -8.03 -4.42 -0.95
CA THR A 219 -7.72 -4.16 0.45
C THR A 219 -7.49 -2.68 0.73
N VAL A 220 -7.58 -2.30 2.00
CA VAL A 220 -7.07 -1.06 2.57
C VAL A 220 -6.52 -1.38 3.96
N GLY A 221 -5.24 -1.08 4.20
CA GLY A 221 -4.55 -1.44 5.43
C GLY A 221 -4.92 -0.56 6.62
N ILE A 222 -5.11 -1.19 7.79
CA ILE A 222 -5.17 -0.45 9.06
C ILE A 222 -3.76 -0.10 9.51
N TRP A 223 -3.56 1.08 10.14
CA TRP A 223 -2.23 1.55 10.48
C TRP A 223 -2.13 2.30 11.84
N TYR A 224 -3.24 2.79 12.37
CA TYR A 224 -3.28 3.47 13.66
C TYR A 224 -4.61 3.22 14.37
N ASP A 225 -4.69 3.60 15.64
CA ASP A 225 -5.90 3.38 16.44
C ASP A 225 -6.99 4.41 16.08
N ASN A 226 -7.82 4.04 15.12
CA ASN A 226 -9.06 4.74 14.75
C ASN A 226 -10.16 3.71 14.52
N LYS A 227 -10.97 3.47 15.52
CA LYS A 227 -11.97 2.41 15.50
C LYS A 227 -12.91 2.49 14.30
N GLU A 228 -13.39 3.68 13.93
CA GLU A 228 -14.36 3.83 12.84
C GLU A 228 -13.75 3.56 11.47
N LEU A 229 -12.53 4.09 11.20
CA LEU A 229 -11.79 3.79 9.98
C LEU A 229 -11.44 2.30 9.92
N ASN A 230 -10.86 1.76 10.99
CA ASN A 230 -10.39 0.38 11.04
C ASN A 230 -11.53 -0.62 10.83
N GLU A 231 -12.68 -0.43 11.47
CA GLU A 231 -13.84 -1.31 11.25
C GLU A 231 -14.36 -1.22 9.81
N PHE A 232 -14.37 -0.02 9.21
CA PHE A 232 -14.76 0.11 7.81
C PHE A 232 -13.77 -0.60 6.87
N GLN A 233 -12.46 -0.41 7.05
CA GLN A 233 -11.41 -1.08 6.27
C GLN A 233 -11.49 -2.59 6.39
N LEU A 234 -11.54 -3.13 7.61
CA LEU A 234 -11.59 -4.56 7.89
C LEU A 234 -12.87 -5.25 7.34
N ASN A 235 -14.00 -4.56 7.37
CA ASN A 235 -15.27 -5.12 6.90
C ASN A 235 -15.45 -5.07 5.38
N ASN A 236 -14.68 -4.23 4.67
CA ASN A 236 -14.83 -4.04 3.23
C ASN A 236 -13.66 -4.60 2.40
N SER A 237 -12.57 -4.97 3.04
CA SER A 237 -11.40 -5.60 2.39
C SER A 237 -11.61 -7.11 2.18
N ASP A 238 -11.12 -7.61 1.05
CA ASP A 238 -11.14 -9.05 0.74
C ASP A 238 -10.15 -9.83 1.62
N ILE A 239 -8.98 -9.23 1.84
CA ILE A 239 -7.90 -9.69 2.71
C ILE A 239 -7.56 -8.56 3.69
N ILE A 240 -6.97 -8.89 4.82
CA ILE A 240 -6.57 -7.87 5.80
C ILE A 240 -5.12 -7.48 5.55
N THR A 241 -4.90 -6.19 5.38
CA THR A 241 -3.56 -5.59 5.40
C THR A 241 -3.42 -4.64 6.59
N PHE A 242 -2.20 -4.50 7.11
CA PHE A 242 -1.92 -3.65 8.25
C PHE A 242 -0.47 -3.17 8.26
N HIS A 243 -0.21 -2.06 8.96
CA HIS A 243 1.14 -1.53 9.20
C HIS A 243 1.48 -1.68 10.69
N ASN A 244 2.69 -2.13 10.98
CA ASN A 244 3.15 -2.21 12.35
C ASN A 244 4.66 -2.00 12.46
N TYR A 245 5.05 -0.85 13.01
CA TYR A 245 6.45 -0.49 13.27
C TYR A 245 6.85 -0.62 14.75
N ASN A 246 5.98 -1.22 15.57
CA ASN A 246 6.23 -1.45 16.98
C ASN A 246 7.22 -2.61 17.22
N LYS A 247 7.46 -2.95 18.48
CA LYS A 247 8.27 -4.11 18.83
C LYS A 247 7.58 -5.42 18.45
N ALA A 248 8.36 -6.47 18.37
CA ALA A 248 7.92 -7.80 17.91
C ALA A 248 6.74 -8.37 18.73
N GLU A 249 6.74 -8.16 20.06
CA GLU A 249 5.68 -8.62 20.95
C GLU A 249 4.34 -7.92 20.66
N ASP A 250 4.37 -6.63 20.36
CA ASP A 250 3.18 -5.85 20.02
C ASP A 250 2.63 -6.27 18.65
N MET A 251 3.51 -6.50 17.66
CA MET A 251 3.12 -7.05 16.37
C MET A 251 2.50 -8.44 16.52
N GLU A 252 3.09 -9.34 17.29
CA GLU A 252 2.54 -10.69 17.52
C GLU A 252 1.16 -10.62 18.17
N LYS A 253 0.95 -9.70 19.11
CA LYS A 253 -0.36 -9.46 19.74
C LYS A 253 -1.40 -8.99 18.71
N GLU A 254 -1.06 -8.01 17.86
CA GLU A 254 -1.96 -7.52 16.82
C GLU A 254 -2.31 -8.62 15.80
N ILE A 255 -1.33 -9.39 15.34
CA ILE A 255 -1.56 -10.55 14.46
C ILE A 255 -2.59 -11.50 15.06
N LYS A 256 -2.46 -11.86 16.35
CA LYS A 256 -3.39 -12.76 17.04
C LYS A 256 -4.82 -12.19 17.10
N GLU A 257 -4.96 -10.88 17.28
CA GLU A 257 -6.29 -10.23 17.24
C GLU A 257 -6.88 -10.22 15.83
N LEU A 258 -6.11 -9.87 14.81
CA LEU A 258 -6.57 -9.82 13.43
C LEU A 258 -6.93 -11.21 12.88
N LEU A 259 -6.22 -12.26 13.28
CA LEU A 259 -6.53 -13.65 12.89
C LEU A 259 -7.93 -14.11 13.35
N LYS A 260 -8.50 -13.50 14.39
CA LYS A 260 -9.89 -13.78 14.83
C LYS A 260 -10.93 -13.43 13.75
N ARG A 261 -10.56 -12.61 12.77
CA ARG A 261 -11.41 -12.28 11.63
C ARG A 261 -11.46 -13.36 10.55
N ASN A 262 -10.70 -14.46 10.74
CA ASN A 262 -10.67 -15.61 9.83
C ASN A 262 -10.35 -15.23 8.36
N ARG A 263 -9.53 -14.22 8.14
CA ARG A 263 -9.04 -13.77 6.82
C ARG A 263 -7.52 -13.81 6.76
N PRO A 264 -6.93 -13.99 5.57
CA PRO A 264 -5.48 -13.90 5.41
C PRO A 264 -4.97 -12.50 5.74
N LEU A 265 -3.76 -12.45 6.31
CA LEU A 265 -3.11 -11.21 6.74
C LEU A 265 -1.86 -10.93 5.90
N ILE A 266 -1.64 -9.66 5.57
CA ILE A 266 -0.37 -9.15 5.05
C ILE A 266 0.00 -7.91 5.85
N CYS A 267 1.15 -7.94 6.51
CA CYS A 267 1.77 -6.73 7.05
C CYS A 267 2.42 -5.99 5.88
N THR A 268 1.80 -4.90 5.46
CA THR A 268 2.20 -4.14 4.27
C THR A 268 3.22 -3.05 4.56
N GLU A 269 3.49 -2.78 5.84
CA GLU A 269 4.62 -1.97 6.25
C GLU A 269 5.10 -2.40 7.65
N TYR A 270 6.38 -2.67 7.77
CA TYR A 270 7.11 -2.86 9.01
C TYR A 270 8.58 -2.54 8.78
N MET A 271 9.42 -2.76 9.76
CA MET A 271 10.85 -2.55 9.76
C MET A 271 11.25 -1.07 9.87
N ALA A 272 11.54 -0.68 11.10
CA ALA A 272 12.10 0.61 11.48
C ALA A 272 13.11 0.33 12.61
N ARG A 273 14.39 0.17 12.25
CA ARG A 273 15.42 -0.41 13.12
C ARG A 273 15.54 0.31 14.46
N THR A 274 15.50 1.64 14.46
CA THR A 274 15.62 2.42 15.70
C THR A 274 14.38 2.35 16.60
N ASN A 275 13.23 1.92 16.07
CA ASN A 275 12.01 1.65 16.85
C ASN A 275 11.98 0.21 17.41
N GLY A 276 12.98 -0.61 17.06
CA GLY A 276 13.03 -2.01 17.46
C GLY A 276 12.28 -2.97 16.53
N SER A 277 11.71 -2.48 15.42
CA SER A 277 11.15 -3.30 14.35
C SER A 277 12.26 -3.70 13.38
N LYS A 278 12.65 -4.98 13.38
CA LYS A 278 13.82 -5.49 12.67
C LYS A 278 13.53 -6.83 11.99
N PHE A 279 14.32 -7.17 10.98
CA PHE A 279 14.15 -8.44 10.26
C PHE A 279 14.32 -9.67 11.15
N GLU A 280 15.36 -9.69 12.01
CA GLU A 280 15.65 -10.84 12.87
C GLU A 280 14.55 -11.12 13.91
N THR A 281 13.78 -10.12 14.30
CA THR A 281 12.71 -10.27 15.30
C THR A 281 11.32 -10.42 14.71
N HIS A 282 11.04 -9.78 13.58
CA HIS A 282 9.69 -9.69 13.00
C HIS A 282 9.43 -10.77 11.94
N LEU A 283 10.38 -11.03 11.02
CA LEU A 283 10.19 -12.02 9.97
C LEU A 283 9.87 -13.42 10.50
N PRO A 284 10.52 -13.94 11.56
CA PRO A 284 10.17 -15.25 12.12
C PRO A 284 8.73 -15.31 12.62
N ILE A 285 8.22 -14.21 13.21
CA ILE A 285 6.83 -14.12 13.69
C ILE A 285 5.87 -14.12 12.50
N LEU A 286 6.10 -13.26 11.50
CA LEU A 286 5.28 -13.18 10.30
C LEU A 286 5.23 -14.54 9.58
N LYS A 287 6.37 -15.23 9.43
CA LYS A 287 6.44 -16.58 8.87
C LYS A 287 5.67 -17.60 9.71
N LYS A 288 5.85 -17.60 11.04
CA LYS A 288 5.18 -18.52 11.98
C LYS A 288 3.66 -18.49 11.84
N TYR A 289 3.09 -17.31 11.66
CA TYR A 289 1.64 -17.11 11.49
C TYR A 289 1.18 -17.11 10.04
N ASN A 290 2.07 -17.38 9.08
CA ASN A 290 1.82 -17.29 7.65
C ASN A 290 1.21 -15.94 7.24
N VAL A 291 1.73 -14.85 7.82
CA VAL A 291 1.39 -13.46 7.48
C VAL A 291 2.33 -12.98 6.41
N GLY A 292 1.82 -12.39 5.34
CA GLY A 292 2.66 -11.72 4.34
C GLY A 292 3.50 -10.61 4.97
N ALA A 293 4.75 -10.44 4.54
CA ALA A 293 5.73 -9.55 5.14
C ALA A 293 6.29 -8.59 4.09
N ILE A 294 5.85 -7.33 4.10
CA ILE A 294 6.33 -6.29 3.17
C ILE A 294 6.93 -5.17 4.03
N ASN A 295 8.25 -5.02 3.98
CA ASN A 295 8.93 -3.97 4.72
C ASN A 295 8.96 -2.65 3.96
N TRP A 296 8.95 -1.53 4.66
CA TRP A 296 9.22 -0.23 4.07
C TRP A 296 10.71 -0.06 3.79
N GLY A 297 11.05 0.45 2.58
CA GLY A 297 12.41 0.70 2.13
C GLY A 297 13.13 -0.54 1.59
N PHE A 298 13.90 -0.33 0.51
CA PHE A 298 14.64 -1.41 -0.14
C PHE A 298 16.05 -1.00 -0.54
N VAL A 299 16.18 -0.04 -1.46
CA VAL A 299 17.47 0.48 -1.93
C VAL A 299 17.59 1.95 -1.58
N SER A 300 18.68 2.30 -0.92
CA SER A 300 19.00 3.68 -0.57
C SER A 300 19.10 4.55 -1.83
N GLY A 301 18.33 5.62 -1.87
CA GLY A 301 18.23 6.49 -3.02
C GLY A 301 17.65 7.86 -2.69
N LYS A 302 16.98 8.47 -3.66
CA LYS A 302 16.40 9.82 -3.53
C LYS A 302 15.31 9.93 -2.44
N SER A 303 14.66 8.81 -2.07
CA SER A 303 13.68 8.79 -0.99
C SER A 303 14.26 9.09 0.39
N ASN A 304 15.57 8.89 0.60
CA ASN A 304 16.25 9.08 1.88
C ASN A 304 15.66 8.26 3.05
N THR A 305 15.13 7.09 2.78
CA THR A 305 14.49 6.21 3.78
C THR A 305 15.47 5.56 4.76
N ILE A 306 16.77 5.77 4.56
CA ILE A 306 17.81 5.45 5.57
C ILE A 306 17.74 6.34 6.81
N PHE A 307 17.16 7.55 6.70
CA PHE A 307 17.02 8.48 7.83
C PHE A 307 15.74 8.17 8.61
N PRO A 308 15.70 8.43 9.94
CA PRO A 308 14.48 8.26 10.72
C PRO A 308 13.44 9.35 10.42
N TRP A 309 12.18 9.06 10.72
CA TRP A 309 11.10 10.05 10.66
C TRP A 309 11.46 11.29 11.50
N GLY A 310 11.16 12.46 10.97
CA GLY A 310 11.45 13.73 11.63
C GLY A 310 12.92 14.15 11.60
N SER A 311 13.78 13.45 10.84
CA SER A 311 15.16 13.89 10.60
C SER A 311 15.20 15.28 9.96
N LYS A 312 16.19 16.07 10.36
CA LYS A 312 16.32 17.49 9.92
C LYS A 312 17.21 17.59 8.69
N GLU A 313 16.97 18.63 7.91
CA GLU A 313 17.84 18.94 6.77
C GLU A 313 19.30 19.14 7.22
N GLY A 314 20.24 18.54 6.47
CA GLY A 314 21.65 18.51 6.82
C GLY A 314 22.05 17.43 7.84
N SER A 315 21.12 16.54 8.25
CA SER A 315 21.49 15.40 9.09
C SER A 315 22.52 14.53 8.39
N ALA A 316 23.55 14.12 9.15
CA ALA A 316 24.55 13.17 8.66
C ALA A 316 23.92 11.77 8.46
N GLU A 317 24.50 10.95 7.58
CA GLU A 317 24.08 9.55 7.42
C GLU A 317 24.07 8.83 8.78
N PRO A 318 22.92 8.19 9.14
CA PRO A 318 22.82 7.54 10.44
C PRO A 318 23.69 6.28 10.48
N LYS A 319 24.31 6.01 11.64
CA LYS A 319 25.07 4.76 11.86
C LYS A 319 24.19 3.52 11.72
N THR A 320 22.92 3.59 12.13
CA THR A 320 21.91 2.58 11.92
C THR A 320 20.89 3.14 10.95
N TRP A 321 20.80 2.57 9.77
CA TRP A 321 19.79 2.93 8.79
C TRP A 321 18.39 2.62 9.28
N PHE A 322 17.45 3.47 8.94
CA PHE A 322 16.09 3.32 9.45
C PHE A 322 15.33 2.19 8.75
N HIS A 323 15.32 2.16 7.41
CA HIS A 323 14.56 1.19 6.64
C HIS A 323 15.38 0.37 5.62
N ASP A 324 16.16 1.01 4.75
CA ASP A 324 16.67 0.37 3.53
C ASP A 324 17.59 -0.83 3.80
N ILE A 325 17.56 -1.80 2.88
CA ILE A 325 18.33 -3.05 2.93
C ILE A 325 19.66 -2.90 2.18
N PHE A 326 19.62 -2.28 1.00
CA PHE A 326 20.76 -2.18 0.11
C PHE A 326 21.22 -0.74 -0.11
N ARG A 327 22.51 -0.59 -0.34
CA ARG A 327 23.08 0.61 -0.97
C ARG A 327 22.70 0.65 -2.45
N ASN A 328 22.87 1.80 -3.09
CA ASN A 328 22.57 1.99 -4.51
C ASN A 328 23.44 1.16 -5.46
N ASP A 329 24.54 0.59 -4.96
CA ASP A 329 25.43 -0.33 -5.68
C ASP A 329 25.07 -1.80 -5.45
N GLY A 330 24.04 -2.11 -4.64
CA GLY A 330 23.60 -3.46 -4.30
C GLY A 330 24.31 -4.08 -3.11
N THR A 331 25.24 -3.37 -2.47
CA THR A 331 25.84 -3.88 -1.24
C THR A 331 24.87 -3.77 -0.07
N PRO A 332 24.68 -4.83 0.74
CA PRO A 332 23.80 -4.77 1.91
C PRO A 332 24.27 -3.73 2.92
N PHE A 333 23.31 -3.06 3.58
CA PHE A 333 23.59 -2.29 4.80
C PHE A 333 24.11 -3.21 5.91
N ASP A 334 23.45 -4.34 6.13
CA ASP A 334 23.84 -5.38 7.08
C ASP A 334 23.73 -6.77 6.43
N GLN A 335 24.88 -7.46 6.31
CA GLN A 335 24.95 -8.81 5.75
C GLN A 335 24.17 -9.85 6.59
N ASN A 336 24.07 -9.66 7.90
CA ASN A 336 23.35 -10.59 8.77
C ASN A 336 21.84 -10.49 8.54
N GLU A 337 21.29 -9.29 8.32
CA GLU A 337 19.88 -9.12 7.97
C GLU A 337 19.54 -9.81 6.64
N VAL A 338 20.39 -9.64 5.62
CA VAL A 338 20.21 -10.34 4.33
C VAL A 338 20.29 -11.84 4.51
N ALA A 339 21.19 -12.34 5.36
CA ALA A 339 21.28 -13.77 5.67
C ALA A 339 20.00 -14.27 6.38
N VAL A 340 19.43 -13.51 7.30
CA VAL A 340 18.14 -13.83 7.94
C VAL A 340 17.01 -13.90 6.92
N ILE A 341 16.91 -12.91 6.03
CA ILE A 341 15.91 -12.88 4.96
C ILE A 341 16.06 -14.13 4.08
N LYS A 342 17.26 -14.39 3.54
CA LYS A 342 17.53 -15.53 2.66
C LYS A 342 17.22 -16.88 3.32
N ASN A 343 17.62 -17.07 4.57
CA ASN A 343 17.30 -18.28 5.33
C ASN A 343 15.77 -18.50 5.45
N LEU A 344 15.02 -17.44 5.78
CA LEU A 344 13.57 -17.55 5.93
C LEU A 344 12.83 -17.70 4.60
N THR A 345 13.35 -17.14 3.50
CA THR A 345 12.77 -17.28 2.16
C THR A 345 13.21 -18.58 1.44
N GLY A 346 14.21 -19.29 1.96
CA GLY A 346 14.75 -20.49 1.35
C GLY A 346 15.72 -20.23 0.18
N LYS A 347 16.30 -19.03 0.12
CA LYS A 347 17.37 -18.66 -0.84
C LYS A 347 18.72 -18.74 -0.13
N ASN A 348 19.33 -19.91 -0.13
CA ASN A 348 20.69 -20.16 0.41
C ASN A 348 21.78 -19.79 -0.60
#